data_2a608f5304f6387fc7928161c41130a9
#
_entry.id   2a608f5304f6387fc7928161c41130a9
#
_cell.length_a   1.000
_cell.length_b   1.000
_cell.length_c   1.000
_cell.angle_alpha   90.00
_cell.angle_beta   90.00
_cell.angle_gamma   90.00
#
_symmetry.space_group_name_H-M   'P 1'
#
loop_
_entity.id
_entity.type
_entity.pdbx_description
1 polymer ?
#
loop_
_entity_poly.entity_id
_entity_poly.type
_entity_poly.pdbx_seq_one_letter_code
_entity_poly.pdbx_strand_id
1 'polypeptide(L)'
;VTGIDPDRSIGGLTDPEVQNFAIEHFSKEMPLIFASADIKDASETHVSIRAGNQSIHANQALISIGRTPAIRNLGLENLNVPLDANGLPALDPSTLQVNDLPIFIAGDVNGVRPLLHEAVDEGRIAGYNATRESPECFLRRTPMAITFTSPTIAVVGNSFKELQQQERDFVVGSADFKHQGRARILGTPHGMLRIYADRHDGKVLGAELFAPGGEHLAHLFAWSITMHMTISDLLNMPFYHPVLEEGLRSAIRDTDRQLEIPARYTQTMRCNSSPVE
;
A
#
# COMPACT_ATOMS: atom_id res chain seq x y z
N VAL A 1 21.78 -4.49 15.06
CA VAL A 1 21.13 -3.48 14.20
C VAL A 1 20.15 -2.71 15.07
N THR A 2 20.00 -1.40 14.84
CA THR A 2 18.98 -0.54 15.47
C THR A 2 18.27 0.23 14.36
N GLY A 3 16.95 0.12 14.30
CA GLY A 3 16.11 0.90 13.39
C GLY A 3 15.74 2.25 14.03
N ILE A 4 15.84 3.33 13.24
CA ILE A 4 15.47 4.68 13.68
C ILE A 4 14.60 5.31 12.62
N ASP A 5 13.42 5.78 13.00
CA ASP A 5 12.50 6.47 12.10
C ASP A 5 11.72 7.54 12.90
N PRO A 6 11.52 8.77 12.39
CA PRO A 6 10.75 9.79 13.10
C PRO A 6 9.27 9.39 13.24
N ASP A 7 8.75 8.64 12.28
CA ASP A 7 7.35 8.22 12.26
C ASP A 7 7.20 6.82 12.85
N ARG A 8 6.15 6.61 13.63
CA ARG A 8 5.81 5.29 14.13
C ARG A 8 5.06 4.49 13.04
N SER A 9 5.70 4.33 11.88
CA SER A 9 5.16 3.57 10.76
C SER A 9 6.21 2.64 10.18
N ILE A 10 5.82 1.45 9.76
CA ILE A 10 6.70 0.48 9.09
C ILE A 10 6.06 0.10 7.76
N GLY A 11 6.82 0.21 6.66
CA GLY A 11 6.40 -0.26 5.34
C GLY A 11 5.17 0.44 4.77
N GLY A 12 4.85 1.66 5.23
CA GLY A 12 3.68 2.42 4.79
C GLY A 12 2.36 2.02 5.45
N LEU A 13 2.38 1.12 6.45
CA LEU A 13 1.19 0.76 7.22
C LEU A 13 0.61 1.98 7.96
N THR A 14 -0.70 2.13 7.90
CA THR A 14 -1.44 3.20 8.56
C THR A 14 -2.54 2.70 9.51
N ASP A 15 -2.97 1.44 9.33
CA ASP A 15 -3.91 0.79 10.24
C ASP A 15 -3.20 0.50 11.58
N PRO A 16 -3.69 1.04 12.70
CA PRO A 16 -2.98 0.95 13.97
C PRO A 16 -2.80 -0.48 14.49
N GLU A 17 -3.71 -1.40 14.16
CA GLU A 17 -3.59 -2.80 14.61
C GLU A 17 -2.52 -3.55 13.81
N VAL A 18 -2.54 -3.45 12.47
CA VAL A 18 -1.52 -4.07 11.61
C VAL A 18 -0.15 -3.47 11.88
N GLN A 19 -0.09 -2.15 12.04
CA GLN A 19 1.14 -1.41 12.35
C GLN A 19 1.75 -1.85 13.69
N ASN A 20 0.93 -1.89 14.75
CA ASN A 20 1.41 -2.33 16.07
C ASN A 20 1.89 -3.79 16.03
N PHE A 21 1.16 -4.64 15.30
CA PHE A 21 1.52 -6.05 15.13
C PHE A 21 2.90 -6.20 14.45
N ALA A 22 3.16 -5.42 13.39
CA ALA A 22 4.45 -5.41 12.71
C ALA A 22 5.57 -4.84 13.60
N ILE A 23 5.31 -3.74 14.32
CA ILE A 23 6.26 -3.14 15.28
C ILE A 23 6.64 -4.14 16.37
N GLU A 24 5.67 -4.83 16.96
CA GLU A 24 5.94 -5.86 17.99
C GLU A 24 6.80 -7.01 17.44
N HIS A 25 6.56 -7.40 16.18
CA HIS A 25 7.37 -8.44 15.54
C HIS A 25 8.83 -7.99 15.40
N PHE A 26 9.07 -6.87 14.72
CA PHE A 26 10.43 -6.38 14.46
C PHE A 26 11.17 -5.94 15.73
N SER A 27 10.45 -5.47 16.75
CA SER A 27 11.05 -5.12 18.04
C SER A 27 11.66 -6.31 18.79
N LYS A 28 11.27 -7.55 18.44
CA LYS A 28 11.91 -8.77 18.96
C LYS A 28 13.21 -9.10 18.23
N GLU A 29 13.38 -8.62 17.01
CA GLU A 29 14.57 -8.85 16.20
C GLU A 29 15.63 -7.75 16.40
N MET A 30 15.18 -6.49 16.56
CA MET A 30 16.07 -5.34 16.75
C MET A 30 15.38 -4.21 17.52
N PRO A 31 16.13 -3.39 18.28
CA PRO A 31 15.60 -2.16 18.84
C PRO A 31 15.07 -1.23 17.76
N LEU A 32 13.86 -0.70 17.97
CA LEU A 32 13.23 0.32 17.12
C LEU A 32 13.09 1.62 17.94
N ILE A 33 13.57 2.72 17.39
CA ILE A 33 13.52 4.05 18.03
C ILE A 33 12.72 4.97 17.11
N PHE A 34 11.57 5.40 17.60
CA PHE A 34 10.69 6.33 16.86
C PHE A 34 10.98 7.76 17.30
N ALA A 35 11.99 8.36 16.68
CA ALA A 35 12.42 9.73 16.92
C ALA A 35 13.23 10.25 15.73
N SER A 36 13.26 11.57 15.58
CA SER A 36 14.20 12.22 14.66
C SER A 36 15.64 11.92 15.06
N ALA A 37 16.49 11.72 14.07
CA ALA A 37 17.89 11.35 14.27
C ALA A 37 18.84 12.38 13.66
N ASP A 38 19.93 12.67 14.39
CA ASP A 38 21.04 13.49 13.93
C ASP A 38 22.35 12.72 14.03
N ILE A 39 23.17 12.76 12.99
CA ILE A 39 24.55 12.29 13.05
C ILE A 39 25.37 13.36 13.77
N LYS A 40 25.97 13.01 14.89
CA LYS A 40 26.79 13.91 15.70
C LYS A 40 28.27 13.82 15.38
N ASP A 41 28.74 12.63 15.04
CA ASP A 41 30.11 12.37 14.65
C ASP A 41 30.18 11.14 13.76
N ALA A 42 31.09 11.14 12.79
CA ALA A 42 31.34 10.01 11.91
C ALA A 42 32.81 9.95 11.46
N SER A 43 33.34 8.73 11.41
CA SER A 43 34.66 8.41 10.88
C SER A 43 34.57 7.17 9.99
N GLU A 44 35.70 6.68 9.51
CA GLU A 44 35.74 5.43 8.71
C GLU A 44 35.30 4.19 9.52
N THR A 45 35.39 4.24 10.85
CA THR A 45 35.18 3.06 11.71
C THR A 45 34.02 3.19 12.69
N HIS A 46 33.45 4.38 12.85
CA HIS A 46 32.35 4.60 13.79
C HIS A 46 31.43 5.74 13.34
N VAL A 47 30.19 5.67 13.80
CA VAL A 47 29.20 6.73 13.70
C VAL A 47 28.48 6.89 15.04
N SER A 48 28.31 8.14 15.47
CA SER A 48 27.55 8.52 16.66
C SER A 48 26.27 9.24 16.24
N ILE A 49 25.13 8.68 16.61
CA ILE A 49 23.79 9.16 16.23
C ILE A 49 23.03 9.53 17.50
N ARG A 50 22.40 10.69 17.51
CA ARG A 50 21.42 11.06 18.52
C ARG A 50 20.01 10.86 17.94
N ALA A 51 19.20 10.04 18.61
CA ALA A 51 17.80 9.79 18.28
C ALA A 51 16.92 10.13 19.49
N GLY A 52 16.19 11.24 19.43
CA GLY A 52 15.50 11.79 20.60
C GLY A 52 16.46 12.03 21.76
N ASN A 53 16.21 11.35 22.88
CA ASN A 53 17.07 11.42 24.09
C ASN A 53 18.16 10.33 24.16
N GLN A 54 18.27 9.48 23.14
CA GLN A 54 19.22 8.36 23.12
C GLN A 54 20.45 8.71 22.28
N SER A 55 21.63 8.25 22.71
CA SER A 55 22.85 8.27 21.92
C SER A 55 23.20 6.85 21.51
N ILE A 56 23.43 6.64 20.24
CA ILE A 56 23.70 5.34 19.62
C ILE A 56 25.08 5.41 18.99
N HIS A 57 25.90 4.39 19.25
CA HIS A 57 27.20 4.23 18.63
C HIS A 57 27.18 2.96 17.78
N ALA A 58 27.60 3.06 16.54
CA ALA A 58 27.66 1.96 15.59
C ALA A 58 28.91 2.06 14.73
N ASN A 59 29.26 0.97 14.06
CA ASN A 59 30.37 0.98 13.10
C ASN A 59 29.97 1.63 11.78
N GLN A 60 28.68 1.48 11.40
CA GLN A 60 28.16 2.00 10.14
C GLN A 60 26.70 2.44 10.32
N ALA A 61 26.26 3.39 9.51
CA ALA A 61 24.87 3.77 9.39
C ALA A 61 24.39 3.62 7.95
N LEU A 62 23.27 2.93 7.76
CA LEU A 62 22.53 2.90 6.50
C LEU A 62 21.49 4.02 6.52
N ILE A 63 21.58 4.96 5.59
CA ILE A 63 20.67 6.09 5.48
C ILE A 63 19.65 5.78 4.38
N SER A 64 18.39 5.60 4.78
CA SER A 64 17.26 5.27 3.91
C SER A 64 16.08 6.20 4.18
N ILE A 65 16.30 7.50 4.04
CA ILE A 65 15.37 8.58 4.43
C ILE A 65 14.55 9.16 3.27
N GLY A 66 14.34 8.37 2.21
CA GLY A 66 13.57 8.75 1.03
C GLY A 66 14.44 9.24 -0.13
N ARG A 67 13.78 9.80 -1.13
CA ARG A 67 14.37 10.28 -2.39
C ARG A 67 13.83 11.66 -2.73
N THR A 68 14.67 12.48 -3.34
CA THR A 68 14.27 13.76 -3.89
C THR A 68 14.16 13.63 -5.41
N PRO A 69 13.11 14.16 -6.05
CA PRO A 69 12.99 14.18 -7.51
C PRO A 69 14.22 14.81 -8.19
N ALA A 70 14.76 14.13 -9.20
CA ALA A 70 15.96 14.59 -9.92
C ALA A 70 15.59 15.54 -11.07
N ILE A 71 14.96 16.66 -10.75
CA ILE A 71 14.44 17.64 -11.73
C ILE A 71 15.21 18.96 -11.77
N ARG A 72 16.21 19.10 -10.92
CA ARG A 72 17.04 20.30 -10.90
C ARG A 72 17.81 20.42 -12.23
N ASN A 73 17.98 21.66 -12.69
CA ASN A 73 18.69 21.99 -13.93
C ASN A 73 17.99 21.52 -15.23
N LEU A 74 16.70 21.23 -15.19
CA LEU A 74 15.90 20.98 -16.40
C LEU A 74 15.31 22.27 -17.01
N GLY A 75 15.54 23.42 -16.38
CA GLY A 75 15.01 24.70 -16.84
C GLY A 75 13.53 24.90 -16.54
N LEU A 76 12.95 24.13 -15.59
CA LEU A 76 11.55 24.25 -15.21
C LEU A 76 11.21 25.63 -14.65
N GLU A 77 12.19 26.31 -14.06
CA GLU A 77 12.10 27.69 -13.59
C GLU A 77 11.84 28.71 -14.72
N ASN A 78 12.13 28.34 -15.97
CA ASN A 78 11.84 29.18 -17.14
C ASN A 78 10.39 29.01 -17.64
N LEU A 79 9.68 27.98 -17.12
CA LEU A 79 8.25 27.83 -17.36
C LEU A 79 7.52 28.88 -16.51
N ASN A 80 6.61 29.59 -17.09
CA ASN A 80 5.80 30.58 -16.36
C ASN A 80 4.69 29.88 -15.52
N VAL A 81 5.08 28.89 -14.68
CA VAL A 81 4.19 28.10 -13.82
C VAL A 81 4.75 28.06 -12.39
N PRO A 82 3.88 28.01 -11.37
CA PRO A 82 4.31 27.82 -9.98
C PRO A 82 4.99 26.45 -9.81
N LEU A 83 6.10 26.43 -9.07
CA LEU A 83 6.79 25.21 -8.65
C LEU A 83 6.58 24.98 -7.15
N ASP A 84 6.46 23.73 -6.74
CA ASP A 84 6.41 23.36 -5.33
C ASP A 84 7.78 23.48 -4.64
N ALA A 85 7.87 23.13 -3.35
CA ALA A 85 9.11 23.16 -2.57
C ALA A 85 10.21 22.22 -3.12
N ASN A 86 9.86 21.21 -3.90
CA ASN A 86 10.78 20.30 -4.57
C ASN A 86 11.18 20.77 -5.97
N GLY A 87 10.58 21.88 -6.46
CA GLY A 87 10.78 22.41 -7.78
C GLY A 87 9.92 21.74 -8.87
N LEU A 88 8.85 21.03 -8.47
CA LEU A 88 7.90 20.39 -9.39
C LEU A 88 6.75 21.32 -9.73
N PRO A 89 6.37 21.45 -11.03
CA PRO A 89 5.10 22.07 -11.39
C PRO A 89 3.93 21.15 -11.07
N ALA A 90 2.76 21.73 -10.85
CA ALA A 90 1.53 20.96 -10.77
C ALA A 90 1.26 20.22 -12.09
N LEU A 91 0.87 18.98 -12.02
CA LEU A 91 0.49 18.14 -13.15
C LEU A 91 -0.87 17.50 -12.93
N ASP A 92 -1.59 17.26 -14.00
CA ASP A 92 -2.82 16.46 -13.95
C ASP A 92 -2.45 14.97 -13.86
N PRO A 93 -2.84 14.26 -12.80
CA PRO A 93 -2.49 12.85 -12.60
C PRO A 93 -3.14 11.90 -13.61
N SER A 94 -4.17 12.35 -14.33
CA SER A 94 -4.88 11.54 -15.33
C SER A 94 -4.29 11.66 -16.74
N THR A 95 -3.69 12.80 -17.06
CA THR A 95 -3.07 13.09 -18.36
C THR A 95 -1.56 13.14 -18.28
N LEU A 96 -0.99 13.37 -17.09
CA LEU A 96 0.42 13.65 -16.77
C LEU A 96 0.96 14.92 -17.40
N GLN A 97 0.07 15.80 -17.85
CA GLN A 97 0.39 17.10 -18.44
C GLN A 97 0.63 18.15 -17.36
N VAL A 98 1.60 19.02 -17.60
CA VAL A 98 1.89 20.20 -16.76
C VAL A 98 0.99 21.35 -17.22
N ASN A 99 -0.06 21.63 -16.45
CA ASN A 99 -1.07 22.63 -16.84
C ASN A 99 -1.51 22.43 -18.31
N ASP A 100 -1.52 23.48 -19.12
CA ASP A 100 -1.83 23.44 -20.57
C ASP A 100 -0.55 23.45 -21.45
N LEU A 101 0.61 23.16 -20.88
CA LEU A 101 1.87 23.15 -21.61
C LEU A 101 2.09 21.82 -22.33
N PRO A 102 2.79 21.76 -23.44
CA PRO A 102 3.14 20.52 -24.14
C PRO A 102 4.28 19.78 -23.41
N ILE A 103 4.15 19.65 -22.09
CA ILE A 103 5.12 19.03 -21.18
C ILE A 103 4.43 17.98 -20.35
N PHE A 104 5.00 16.78 -20.31
CA PHE A 104 4.51 15.64 -19.56
C PHE A 104 5.59 15.13 -18.63
N ILE A 105 5.22 14.81 -17.38
CA ILE A 105 6.14 14.31 -16.36
C ILE A 105 5.65 12.96 -15.87
N ALA A 106 6.49 11.93 -15.97
CA ALA A 106 6.14 10.54 -15.64
C ALA A 106 7.23 9.87 -14.78
N GLY A 107 6.81 8.93 -13.94
CA GLY A 107 7.67 8.10 -13.09
C GLY A 107 8.10 8.80 -11.80
N ASP A 108 9.09 8.23 -11.13
CA ASP A 108 9.55 8.64 -9.78
C ASP A 108 9.79 10.15 -9.66
N VAL A 109 10.10 10.80 -10.77
CA VAL A 109 10.40 12.23 -10.82
C VAL A 109 9.20 13.12 -10.50
N ASN A 110 7.96 12.65 -10.72
CA ASN A 110 6.77 13.42 -10.39
C ASN A 110 6.41 13.40 -8.88
N GLY A 111 7.09 12.56 -8.11
CA GLY A 111 6.95 12.49 -6.65
C GLY A 111 5.62 11.89 -6.14
N VAL A 112 4.75 11.41 -7.02
CA VAL A 112 3.42 10.91 -6.62
C VAL A 112 3.49 9.49 -6.09
N ARG A 113 4.00 8.54 -6.90
CA ARG A 113 4.15 7.12 -6.53
C ARG A 113 5.43 6.57 -7.13
N PRO A 114 6.56 6.61 -6.42
CA PRO A 114 7.87 6.21 -6.94
C PRO A 114 8.02 4.68 -6.96
N LEU A 115 7.21 4.00 -7.80
CA LEU A 115 7.15 2.55 -7.98
C LEU A 115 7.29 2.20 -9.46
N LEU A 116 8.05 1.15 -9.78
CA LEU A 116 8.36 0.79 -11.17
C LEU A 116 7.12 0.57 -12.04
N HIS A 117 6.13 -0.16 -11.55
CA HIS A 117 4.91 -0.43 -12.31
C HIS A 117 4.08 0.83 -12.55
N GLU A 118 4.04 1.76 -11.59
CA GLU A 118 3.42 3.08 -11.76
C GLU A 118 4.19 3.90 -12.81
N ALA A 119 5.52 3.95 -12.73
CA ALA A 119 6.35 4.66 -13.69
C ALA A 119 6.17 4.15 -15.13
N VAL A 120 5.97 2.83 -15.32
CA VAL A 120 5.71 2.22 -16.64
C VAL A 120 4.35 2.65 -17.18
N ASP A 121 3.31 2.64 -16.35
CA ASP A 121 1.97 3.09 -16.76
C ASP A 121 1.96 4.59 -17.06
N GLU A 122 2.58 5.39 -16.23
CA GLU A 122 2.74 6.84 -16.45
C GLU A 122 3.50 7.15 -17.73
N GLY A 123 4.60 6.44 -17.98
CA GLY A 123 5.37 6.60 -19.23
C GLY A 123 4.53 6.30 -20.47
N ARG A 124 3.62 5.33 -20.41
CA ARG A 124 2.68 5.03 -21.50
C ARG A 124 1.67 6.15 -21.69
N ILE A 125 1.08 6.65 -20.61
CA ILE A 125 0.09 7.77 -20.66
C ILE A 125 0.76 9.03 -21.18
N ALA A 126 1.93 9.41 -20.64
CA ALA A 126 2.67 10.59 -21.06
C ALA A 126 3.08 10.50 -22.53
N GLY A 127 3.63 9.36 -22.96
CA GLY A 127 4.02 9.14 -24.37
C GLY A 127 2.84 9.14 -25.33
N TYR A 128 1.71 8.58 -24.92
CA TYR A 128 0.46 8.63 -25.71
C TYR A 128 -0.02 10.08 -25.86
N ASN A 129 -0.09 10.83 -24.77
CA ASN A 129 -0.60 12.19 -24.76
C ASN A 129 0.34 13.20 -25.43
N ALA A 130 1.64 13.01 -25.34
CA ALA A 130 2.64 13.91 -25.96
C ALA A 130 2.56 13.96 -27.49
N THR A 131 1.88 12.99 -28.13
CA THR A 131 1.71 12.93 -29.60
C THR A 131 0.36 13.46 -30.08
N ARG A 132 -0.44 14.08 -29.20
CA ARG A 132 -1.81 14.54 -29.49
C ARG A 132 -1.99 16.02 -29.24
N GLU A 133 -2.84 16.64 -30.01
CA GLU A 133 -3.24 18.03 -29.82
C GLU A 133 -4.03 18.25 -28.53
N SER A 134 -4.85 17.24 -28.16
CA SER A 134 -5.64 17.25 -26.93
C SER A 134 -5.34 15.99 -26.12
N PRO A 135 -4.75 16.12 -24.93
CA PRO A 135 -4.50 14.99 -24.05
C PRO A 135 -5.80 14.29 -23.61
N GLU A 136 -5.75 12.98 -23.55
CA GLU A 136 -6.85 12.15 -23.07
C GLU A 136 -6.65 11.76 -21.59
N CYS A 137 -7.75 11.67 -20.85
CA CYS A 137 -7.78 11.25 -19.46
C CYS A 137 -7.69 9.72 -19.34
N PHE A 138 -6.81 9.22 -18.47
CA PHE A 138 -6.66 7.79 -18.18
C PHE A 138 -6.93 7.49 -16.71
N LEU A 139 -7.71 6.45 -16.45
CA LEU A 139 -7.88 5.93 -15.11
C LEU A 139 -6.60 5.23 -14.66
N ARG A 140 -6.14 5.57 -13.45
CA ARG A 140 -4.99 4.90 -12.83
C ARG A 140 -5.43 3.53 -12.28
N ARG A 141 -4.51 2.58 -12.28
CA ARG A 141 -4.75 1.28 -11.65
C ARG A 141 -4.87 1.41 -10.14
N THR A 142 -5.49 0.40 -9.50
CA THR A 142 -5.54 0.32 -8.04
C THR A 142 -4.12 0.45 -7.46
N PRO A 143 -3.89 1.40 -6.53
CA PRO A 143 -2.58 1.55 -5.91
C PRO A 143 -2.23 0.32 -5.08
N MET A 144 -0.97 -0.12 -5.18
CA MET A 144 -0.46 -1.25 -4.42
C MET A 144 1.02 -1.00 -4.09
N ALA A 145 1.36 -1.06 -2.81
CA ALA A 145 2.72 -0.98 -2.33
C ALA A 145 3.07 -2.26 -1.55
N ILE A 146 4.23 -2.84 -1.83
CA ILE A 146 4.72 -4.05 -1.17
C ILE A 146 6.11 -3.77 -0.61
N THR A 147 6.30 -4.09 0.68
CA THR A 147 7.60 -4.07 1.34
C THR A 147 7.98 -5.51 1.65
N PHE A 148 9.06 -5.98 1.02
CA PHE A 148 9.52 -7.38 1.11
C PHE A 148 10.24 -7.66 2.43
N THR A 149 9.48 -7.58 3.52
CA THR A 149 9.88 -8.05 4.84
C THR A 149 9.48 -9.51 5.02
N SER A 150 9.81 -10.11 6.15
CA SER A 150 9.36 -11.44 6.55
C SER A 150 8.70 -11.36 7.93
N PRO A 151 7.38 -11.51 8.01
CA PRO A 151 6.34 -11.51 6.94
C PRO A 151 6.30 -10.27 6.04
N THR A 152 5.72 -10.42 4.84
CA THR A 152 5.58 -9.32 3.87
C THR A 152 4.56 -8.29 4.33
N ILE A 153 4.88 -7.00 4.15
CA ILE A 153 3.94 -5.89 4.33
C ILE A 153 3.35 -5.51 2.97
N ALA A 154 2.04 -5.24 2.92
CA ALA A 154 1.43 -4.62 1.77
C ALA A 154 0.28 -3.67 2.15
N VAL A 155 0.13 -2.62 1.34
CA VAL A 155 -0.98 -1.66 1.37
C VAL A 155 -1.59 -1.63 -0.03
N VAL A 156 -2.90 -1.83 -0.12
CA VAL A 156 -3.62 -1.96 -1.41
C VAL A 156 -4.89 -1.13 -1.39
N GLY A 157 -5.16 -0.41 -2.47
CA GLY A 157 -6.30 0.50 -2.55
C GLY A 157 -6.15 1.68 -1.60
N ASN A 158 -7.23 2.09 -0.97
CA ASN A 158 -7.20 3.14 0.04
C ASN A 158 -6.64 2.58 1.35
N SER A 159 -5.66 3.26 1.92
CA SER A 159 -5.18 2.97 3.27
C SER A 159 -6.23 3.32 4.34
N PHE A 160 -6.08 2.77 5.53
CA PHE A 160 -6.95 3.08 6.67
C PHE A 160 -6.99 4.60 6.95
N LYS A 161 -5.83 5.25 6.91
CA LYS A 161 -5.71 6.69 7.12
C LYS A 161 -6.43 7.50 6.04
N GLU A 162 -6.31 7.12 4.77
CA GLU A 162 -7.00 7.79 3.67
C GLU A 162 -8.51 7.69 3.80
N LEU A 163 -9.05 6.52 4.15
CA LEU A 163 -10.48 6.32 4.38
C LEU A 163 -11.00 7.18 5.53
N GLN A 164 -10.23 7.30 6.62
CA GLN A 164 -10.56 8.19 7.72
C GLN A 164 -10.54 9.67 7.30
N GLN A 165 -9.53 10.10 6.55
CA GLN A 165 -9.41 11.48 6.06
C GLN A 165 -10.52 11.85 5.07
N GLN A 166 -11.03 10.89 4.32
CA GLN A 166 -12.16 11.04 3.40
C GLN A 166 -13.52 10.95 4.11
N GLU A 167 -13.52 10.74 5.44
CA GLU A 167 -14.74 10.54 6.24
C GLU A 167 -15.66 9.44 5.65
N ARG A 168 -15.05 8.39 5.05
CA ARG A 168 -15.80 7.26 4.48
C ARG A 168 -16.44 6.45 5.59
N ASP A 169 -17.70 6.03 5.39
CA ASP A 169 -18.31 5.02 6.27
C ASP A 169 -17.94 3.63 5.79
N PHE A 170 -17.05 2.97 6.54
CA PHE A 170 -16.51 1.67 6.18
C PHE A 170 -16.48 0.72 7.37
N VAL A 171 -16.47 -0.56 7.07
CA VAL A 171 -16.27 -1.66 8.02
C VAL A 171 -14.90 -2.29 7.82
N VAL A 172 -14.38 -2.92 8.88
CA VAL A 172 -13.05 -3.52 8.88
C VAL A 172 -13.14 -4.97 9.30
N GLY A 173 -12.82 -5.88 8.38
CA GLY A 173 -12.65 -7.29 8.70
C GLY A 173 -11.18 -7.65 8.92
N SER A 174 -10.94 -8.61 9.80
CA SER A 174 -9.60 -8.97 10.27
C SER A 174 -9.36 -10.47 10.20
N ALA A 175 -8.10 -10.86 9.97
CA ALA A 175 -7.65 -12.24 10.12
C ALA A 175 -6.24 -12.26 10.74
N ASP A 176 -6.09 -13.08 11.78
CA ASP A 176 -4.81 -13.42 12.40
C ASP A 176 -4.31 -14.75 11.82
N PHE A 177 -3.06 -14.79 11.37
CA PHE A 177 -2.42 -15.97 10.77
C PHE A 177 -1.90 -16.97 11.81
N LYS A 178 -1.97 -16.65 13.11
CA LYS A 178 -1.51 -17.54 14.19
C LYS A 178 -2.11 -18.95 14.13
N HIS A 179 -3.38 -19.03 13.75
CA HIS A 179 -4.11 -20.29 13.67
C HIS A 179 -4.43 -20.71 12.23
N GLN A 180 -3.92 -19.99 11.24
CA GLN A 180 -4.12 -20.29 9.83
C GLN A 180 -3.35 -21.57 9.46
N GLY A 181 -4.06 -22.57 8.88
CA GLY A 181 -3.56 -23.92 8.69
C GLY A 181 -2.28 -23.98 7.83
N ARG A 182 -2.27 -23.32 6.66
CA ARG A 182 -1.12 -23.33 5.77
C ARG A 182 0.08 -22.58 6.34
N ALA A 183 -0.13 -21.46 7.02
CA ALA A 183 0.92 -20.72 7.70
C ALA A 183 1.61 -21.58 8.77
N ARG A 184 0.84 -22.40 9.51
CA ARG A 184 1.40 -23.37 10.48
C ARG A 184 2.21 -24.47 9.80
N ILE A 185 1.74 -25.00 8.67
CA ILE A 185 2.47 -26.02 7.89
C ILE A 185 3.80 -25.45 7.37
N LEU A 186 3.80 -24.17 6.93
CA LEU A 186 4.99 -23.49 6.45
C LEU A 186 5.95 -23.04 7.57
N GLY A 187 5.58 -23.17 8.83
CA GLY A 187 6.37 -22.70 9.97
C GLY A 187 6.34 -21.17 10.13
N THR A 188 5.40 -20.47 9.51
CA THR A 188 5.25 -19.01 9.53
C THR A 188 3.90 -18.55 10.10
N PRO A 189 3.42 -19.07 11.26
CA PRO A 189 2.10 -18.77 11.80
C PRO A 189 2.09 -17.41 12.51
N HIS A 190 2.43 -16.36 11.79
CA HIS A 190 2.50 -15.01 12.31
C HIS A 190 2.11 -14.01 11.23
N GLY A 191 1.16 -13.13 11.54
CA GLY A 191 0.70 -12.12 10.60
C GLY A 191 -0.71 -11.66 10.89
N MET A 192 -1.05 -10.50 10.34
CA MET A 192 -2.36 -9.88 10.41
C MET A 192 -2.74 -9.30 9.07
N LEU A 193 -4.00 -9.43 8.70
CA LEU A 193 -4.58 -8.85 7.50
C LEU A 193 -5.87 -8.14 7.90
N ARG A 194 -6.03 -6.91 7.40
CA ARG A 194 -7.27 -6.13 7.54
C ARG A 194 -7.76 -5.68 6.18
N ILE A 195 -9.06 -5.87 5.93
CA ILE A 195 -9.76 -5.46 4.71
C ILE A 195 -10.79 -4.38 5.06
N TYR A 196 -10.89 -3.39 4.21
CA TYR A 196 -11.82 -2.28 4.33
C TYR A 196 -12.88 -2.37 3.26
N ALA A 197 -14.14 -2.30 3.65
CA ALA A 197 -15.26 -2.32 2.72
C ALA A 197 -16.27 -1.23 3.04
N ASP A 198 -16.90 -0.67 2.03
CA ASP A 198 -18.00 0.28 2.19
C ASP A 198 -19.13 -0.39 2.98
N ARG A 199 -19.65 0.31 4.02
CA ARG A 199 -20.65 -0.26 4.93
C ARG A 199 -21.96 -0.57 4.24
N HIS A 200 -22.34 0.23 3.23
CA HIS A 200 -23.66 0.18 2.61
C HIS A 200 -23.71 -0.84 1.46
N ASP A 201 -22.74 -0.77 0.53
CA ASP A 201 -22.76 -1.61 -0.67
C ASP A 201 -21.74 -2.77 -0.62
N GLY A 202 -20.89 -2.82 0.40
CA GLY A 202 -19.92 -3.87 0.62
C GLY A 202 -18.76 -3.87 -0.38
N LYS A 203 -18.57 -2.83 -1.18
CA LYS A 203 -17.43 -2.73 -2.09
C LYS A 203 -16.12 -2.73 -1.34
N VAL A 204 -15.14 -3.48 -1.83
CA VAL A 204 -13.79 -3.50 -1.30
C VAL A 204 -13.11 -2.16 -1.61
N LEU A 205 -12.67 -1.44 -0.58
CA LEU A 205 -12.04 -0.13 -0.68
C LEU A 205 -10.52 -0.21 -0.56
N GLY A 206 -10.03 -1.13 0.27
CA GLY A 206 -8.61 -1.26 0.53
C GLY A 206 -8.28 -2.41 1.46
N ALA A 207 -6.99 -2.64 1.66
CA ALA A 207 -6.48 -3.60 2.64
C ALA A 207 -5.06 -3.22 3.07
N GLU A 208 -4.76 -3.49 4.34
CA GLU A 208 -3.40 -3.43 4.88
C GLU A 208 -3.07 -4.78 5.52
N LEU A 209 -1.86 -5.27 5.28
CA LEU A 209 -1.47 -6.57 5.78
C LEU A 209 0.04 -6.64 6.11
N PHE A 210 0.32 -7.47 7.08
CA PHE A 210 1.63 -7.97 7.45
C PHE A 210 1.48 -9.48 7.59
N ALA A 211 1.75 -10.24 6.52
CA ALA A 211 1.37 -11.65 6.47
C ALA A 211 2.32 -12.50 5.60
N PRO A 212 2.43 -13.82 5.87
CA PRO A 212 3.14 -14.75 4.98
C PRO A 212 2.51 -14.74 3.58
N GLY A 213 3.34 -14.65 2.53
CA GLY A 213 2.86 -14.55 1.15
C GLY A 213 2.03 -13.29 0.87
N GLY A 214 2.27 -12.23 1.65
CA GLY A 214 1.51 -10.98 1.57
C GLY A 214 1.51 -10.36 0.19
N GLU A 215 2.59 -10.51 -0.57
CA GLU A 215 2.69 -10.06 -1.96
C GLU A 215 1.66 -10.73 -2.89
N HIS A 216 1.33 -12.00 -2.66
CA HIS A 216 0.32 -12.71 -3.44
C HIS A 216 -1.09 -12.29 -3.03
N LEU A 217 -1.34 -12.18 -1.71
CA LEU A 217 -2.61 -11.69 -1.18
C LEU A 217 -2.92 -10.27 -1.64
N ALA A 218 -1.90 -9.41 -1.71
CA ALA A 218 -2.01 -8.04 -2.20
C ALA A 218 -2.54 -7.96 -3.63
N HIS A 219 -2.09 -8.84 -4.53
CA HIS A 219 -2.58 -8.89 -5.91
C HIS A 219 -4.06 -9.26 -5.99
N LEU A 220 -4.53 -10.20 -5.17
CA LEU A 220 -5.95 -10.57 -5.11
C LEU A 220 -6.82 -9.38 -4.70
N PHE A 221 -6.38 -8.59 -3.72
CA PHE A 221 -7.07 -7.36 -3.33
C PHE A 221 -7.03 -6.31 -4.44
N ALA A 222 -5.87 -6.10 -5.07
CA ALA A 222 -5.76 -5.14 -6.15
C ALA A 222 -6.70 -5.46 -7.31
N TRP A 223 -6.82 -6.74 -7.69
CA TRP A 223 -7.77 -7.19 -8.72
C TRP A 223 -9.21 -7.02 -8.29
N SER A 224 -9.53 -7.36 -7.03
CA SER A 224 -10.88 -7.21 -6.48
C SER A 224 -11.33 -5.75 -6.49
N ILE A 225 -10.47 -4.83 -6.08
CA ILE A 225 -10.75 -3.39 -6.08
C ILE A 225 -10.89 -2.86 -7.51
N THR A 226 -9.98 -3.25 -8.41
CA THR A 226 -10.03 -2.85 -9.83
C THR A 226 -11.33 -3.31 -10.51
N MET A 227 -11.83 -4.48 -10.16
CA MET A 227 -13.08 -5.05 -10.66
C MET A 227 -14.32 -4.59 -9.88
N HIS A 228 -14.15 -3.67 -8.93
CA HIS A 228 -15.24 -3.16 -8.06
C HIS A 228 -16.01 -4.27 -7.34
N MET A 229 -15.32 -5.36 -6.95
CA MET A 229 -15.94 -6.48 -6.28
C MET A 229 -16.43 -6.10 -4.88
N THR A 230 -17.53 -6.70 -4.50
CA THR A 230 -18.09 -6.60 -3.15
C THR A 230 -17.60 -7.75 -2.27
N ILE A 231 -17.81 -7.64 -0.97
CA ILE A 231 -17.59 -8.73 0.00
C ILE A 231 -18.41 -9.97 -0.39
N SER A 232 -19.63 -9.77 -0.91
CA SER A 232 -20.47 -10.87 -1.42
C SER A 232 -19.83 -11.58 -2.61
N ASP A 233 -19.27 -10.83 -3.57
CA ASP A 233 -18.58 -11.42 -4.72
C ASP A 233 -17.37 -12.24 -4.27
N LEU A 234 -16.58 -11.71 -3.34
CA LEU A 234 -15.42 -12.41 -2.80
C LEU A 234 -15.78 -13.70 -2.03
N LEU A 235 -16.91 -13.72 -1.31
CA LEU A 235 -17.42 -14.94 -0.65
C LEU A 235 -17.81 -16.04 -1.63
N ASN A 236 -18.16 -15.66 -2.88
CA ASN A 236 -18.51 -16.60 -3.94
C ASN A 236 -17.28 -17.11 -4.71
N MET A 237 -16.09 -16.52 -4.51
CA MET A 237 -14.87 -17.02 -5.15
C MET A 237 -14.43 -18.35 -4.56
N PRO A 238 -13.83 -19.25 -5.37
CA PRO A 238 -13.30 -20.51 -4.88
C PRO A 238 -12.05 -20.31 -4.04
N PHE A 239 -11.97 -21.02 -2.92
CA PHE A 239 -10.77 -21.10 -2.10
C PHE A 239 -10.34 -22.56 -1.99
N TYR A 240 -9.10 -22.84 -2.38
CA TYR A 240 -8.50 -24.16 -2.20
C TYR A 240 -8.13 -24.39 -0.72
N HIS A 241 -7.85 -25.63 -0.34
CA HIS A 241 -7.41 -26.01 1.00
C HIS A 241 -6.27 -27.04 0.92
N PRO A 242 -5.16 -26.89 1.69
CA PRO A 242 -4.82 -25.78 2.57
C PRO A 242 -3.96 -24.73 1.87
N VAL A 243 -4.35 -23.46 1.89
CA VAL A 243 -3.61 -22.33 1.29
C VAL A 243 -3.63 -21.09 2.21
N LEU A 244 -2.73 -20.13 1.97
CA LEU A 244 -2.67 -18.88 2.76
C LEU A 244 -3.90 -17.98 2.50
N GLU A 245 -4.48 -18.07 1.31
CA GLU A 245 -5.67 -17.31 0.90
C GLU A 245 -6.92 -17.59 1.76
N GLU A 246 -6.92 -18.69 2.53
CA GLU A 246 -7.99 -18.91 3.52
C GLU A 246 -7.96 -17.88 4.65
N GLY A 247 -6.81 -17.21 4.89
CA GLY A 247 -6.72 -16.05 5.76
C GLY A 247 -7.52 -14.88 5.19
N LEU A 248 -7.44 -14.65 3.87
CA LEU A 248 -8.28 -13.67 3.17
C LEU A 248 -9.78 -14.01 3.36
N ARG A 249 -10.17 -15.27 3.13
CA ARG A 249 -11.56 -15.71 3.33
C ARG A 249 -12.05 -15.46 4.76
N SER A 250 -11.19 -15.62 5.74
CA SER A 250 -11.52 -15.35 7.14
C SER A 250 -11.80 -13.89 7.40
N ALA A 251 -10.95 -12.98 6.87
CA ALA A 251 -11.18 -11.55 6.96
C ALA A 251 -12.44 -11.10 6.21
N ILE A 252 -12.71 -11.65 5.01
CA ILE A 252 -13.93 -11.39 4.25
C ILE A 252 -15.19 -11.76 5.07
N ARG A 253 -15.19 -12.92 5.71
CA ARG A 253 -16.31 -13.34 6.57
C ARG A 253 -16.49 -12.46 7.79
N ASP A 254 -15.40 -11.93 8.33
CA ASP A 254 -15.45 -11.01 9.46
C ASP A 254 -16.01 -9.65 9.02
N THR A 255 -15.63 -9.16 7.83
CA THR A 255 -16.21 -7.96 7.20
C THR A 255 -17.71 -8.13 6.97
N ASP A 256 -18.14 -9.26 6.39
CA ASP A 256 -19.54 -9.53 6.05
C ASP A 256 -20.49 -9.42 7.25
N ARG A 257 -20.05 -9.84 8.44
CA ARG A 257 -20.83 -9.73 9.68
C ARG A 257 -21.08 -8.30 10.14
N GLN A 258 -20.31 -7.34 9.63
CA GLN A 258 -20.36 -5.93 10.01
C GLN A 258 -21.11 -5.06 9.00
N LEU A 259 -21.44 -5.62 7.82
CA LEU A 259 -22.22 -4.92 6.81
C LEU A 259 -23.68 -4.75 7.24
N GLU A 260 -24.32 -3.67 6.82
CA GLU A 260 -25.75 -3.45 7.03
C GLU A 260 -26.61 -4.56 6.39
N ILE A 261 -26.17 -5.05 5.24
CA ILE A 261 -26.82 -6.13 4.50
C ILE A 261 -25.77 -7.24 4.28
N PRO A 262 -25.65 -8.20 5.21
CA PRO A 262 -24.72 -9.30 5.04
C PRO A 262 -24.98 -10.13 3.78
N ALA A 263 -23.94 -10.65 3.20
CA ALA A 263 -24.02 -11.42 1.96
C ALA A 263 -24.84 -12.70 2.14
N ARG A 264 -25.74 -12.93 1.20
CA ARG A 264 -26.50 -14.20 1.12
C ARG A 264 -25.87 -15.14 0.09
N TYR A 265 -24.56 -15.39 0.23
CA TYR A 265 -23.79 -16.18 -0.75
C TYR A 265 -24.37 -17.57 -1.02
N THR A 266 -25.04 -18.20 -0.04
CA THR A 266 -25.71 -19.48 -0.25
C THR A 266 -26.89 -19.41 -1.24
N GLN A 267 -27.47 -18.23 -1.46
CA GLN A 267 -28.53 -18.03 -2.45
C GLN A 267 -27.97 -17.92 -3.88
N THR A 268 -26.78 -17.35 -4.05
CA THR A 268 -26.10 -17.24 -5.35
C THR A 268 -25.58 -18.60 -5.85
N MET A 269 -25.43 -19.58 -4.94
CA MET A 269 -25.04 -20.96 -5.29
C MET A 269 -26.23 -21.84 -5.68
N ARG A 270 -27.46 -21.32 -5.64
CA ARG A 270 -28.63 -22.09 -6.12
C ARG A 270 -28.60 -22.18 -7.63
N CYS A 271 -28.83 -23.39 -8.16
CA CYS A 271 -29.09 -23.55 -9.58
C CYS A 271 -30.31 -22.73 -9.96
N ASN A 272 -30.14 -21.72 -10.82
CA ASN A 272 -31.26 -21.19 -11.57
C ASN A 272 -31.76 -22.31 -12.47
N SER A 273 -33.06 -22.32 -12.82
CA SER A 273 -33.75 -23.37 -13.54
C SER A 273 -33.25 -23.66 -14.98
N SER A 274 -32.08 -23.19 -15.33
CA SER A 274 -31.34 -23.55 -16.56
C SER A 274 -29.96 -24.03 -16.16
N PRO A 275 -29.58 -25.29 -16.43
CA PRO A 275 -28.20 -25.71 -16.31
C PRO A 275 -27.35 -24.85 -17.25
N VAL A 276 -26.22 -24.38 -16.74
CA VAL A 276 -25.18 -23.77 -17.59
C VAL A 276 -24.66 -24.92 -18.45
N GLU A 277 -24.87 -24.88 -19.76
CA GLU A 277 -24.23 -25.75 -20.73
C GLU A 277 -22.71 -25.58 -20.79
#